data_66e5e663fffa5d912acf3e8580a176c8
#
_entry.id   66e5e663fffa5d912acf3e8580a176c8
#
_cell.length_a   1.000
_cell.length_b   1.000
_cell.length_c   1.000
_cell.angle_alpha   90.00
_cell.angle_beta   90.00
_cell.angle_gamma   90.00
#
_symmetry.space_group_name_H-M   'P 1'
#
loop_
_entity.id
_entity.type
_entity.pdbx_description
1 polymer ?
#
loop_
_entity_poly.entity_id
_entity_poly.type
_entity_poly.pdbx_seq_one_letter_code
_entity_poly.pdbx_strand_id
1 'polypeptide(L)'
;FRFFTFSINKCTKDLNFKEPFKKLYTQGMVCHETYKDESGSWLSPDEIEKLNDKEAINIKSKKPVKIGAAEAMSKSKRNTIDPEKMIDKFGADSVRLFILSDSPPDRDILWSEQGIEGAYKFLQRIWNLNILILNRSETKRDKEIEKEFNRKINNYVNKVSVLIQTFSLNVAVANIYEVYNLFNSTLSKRISNDCFKKNLVKYMKILLPITPFLAHECLEKLK
;
A
#
# COMPACT_ATOMS: atom_id res chain seq x y z
N PHE A 1 11.61 -15.73 -19.46
CA PHE A 1 10.90 -16.95 -19.00
C PHE A 1 10.13 -17.61 -20.11
N ARG A 2 9.25 -16.91 -20.85
CA ARG A 2 8.41 -17.49 -21.90
C ARG A 2 9.23 -18.22 -22.99
N PHE A 3 10.28 -17.59 -23.49
CA PHE A 3 11.20 -18.18 -24.47
C PHE A 3 11.87 -19.46 -23.93
N PHE A 4 12.37 -19.42 -22.69
CA PHE A 4 12.98 -20.60 -22.06
C PHE A 4 11.99 -21.75 -21.91
N THR A 5 10.75 -21.46 -21.46
CA THR A 5 9.71 -22.49 -21.35
C THR A 5 9.43 -23.17 -22.67
N PHE A 6 9.32 -22.40 -23.76
CA PHE A 6 9.11 -22.97 -25.08
C PHE A 6 10.32 -23.77 -25.60
N SER A 7 11.54 -23.32 -25.31
CA SER A 7 12.77 -24.04 -25.70
C SER A 7 12.87 -25.36 -24.93
N ILE A 8 12.64 -25.36 -23.64
CA ILE A 8 12.63 -26.57 -22.81
C ILE A 8 11.56 -27.56 -23.31
N ASN A 9 10.34 -27.10 -23.54
CA ASN A 9 9.24 -27.94 -24.05
C ASN A 9 9.54 -28.56 -25.43
N LYS A 10 10.40 -27.90 -26.24
CA LYS A 10 10.87 -28.49 -27.51
C LYS A 10 11.96 -29.53 -27.32
N CYS A 11 12.79 -29.37 -26.29
CA CYS A 11 13.94 -30.26 -26.04
C CYS A 11 13.57 -31.43 -25.13
N THR A 12 12.70 -31.25 -24.18
CA THR A 12 12.24 -32.26 -23.23
C THR A 12 10.72 -32.28 -23.16
N LYS A 13 10.12 -33.41 -22.75
CA LYS A 13 8.67 -33.50 -22.52
C LYS A 13 8.34 -33.44 -21.02
N ASP A 14 9.23 -32.90 -20.21
CA ASP A 14 9.10 -32.92 -18.74
C ASP A 14 8.19 -31.83 -18.20
N LEU A 15 7.87 -30.80 -19.00
CA LEU A 15 6.94 -29.75 -18.60
C LEU A 15 5.50 -30.08 -19.03
N ASN A 16 4.58 -30.07 -18.04
CA ASN A 16 3.17 -30.31 -18.25
C ASN A 16 2.38 -29.10 -18.77
N PHE A 17 3.04 -27.97 -19.04
CA PHE A 17 2.43 -26.74 -19.56
C PHE A 17 3.25 -26.14 -20.69
N LYS A 18 2.56 -25.54 -21.67
CA LYS A 18 3.20 -24.89 -22.83
C LYS A 18 3.42 -23.40 -22.57
N GLU A 19 2.50 -22.73 -21.92
CA GLU A 19 2.56 -21.29 -21.62
C GLU A 19 2.76 -21.09 -20.13
N PRO A 20 3.88 -20.43 -19.70
CA PRO A 20 4.17 -20.23 -18.27
C PRO A 20 3.26 -19.17 -17.60
N PHE A 21 2.63 -18.32 -18.39
CA PHE A 21 1.80 -17.23 -17.87
C PHE A 21 0.36 -17.32 -18.37
N LYS A 22 -0.59 -17.19 -17.44
CA LYS A 22 -2.02 -17.17 -17.77
C LYS A 22 -2.47 -15.79 -18.26
N LYS A 23 -1.80 -14.71 -17.85
CA LYS A 23 -2.19 -13.33 -18.12
C LYS A 23 -0.98 -12.43 -18.11
N LEU A 24 -0.93 -11.46 -19.02
CA LEU A 24 0.01 -10.36 -19.02
C LEU A 24 -0.66 -9.13 -18.40
N TYR A 25 0.05 -8.46 -17.49
CA TYR A 25 -0.35 -7.17 -16.95
C TYR A 25 0.85 -6.21 -17.06
N THR A 26 0.68 -5.09 -17.76
CA THR A 26 1.71 -4.06 -17.89
C THR A 26 1.47 -3.00 -16.83
N GLN A 27 2.40 -2.84 -15.90
CA GLN A 27 2.34 -1.83 -14.86
C GLN A 27 2.95 -0.50 -15.32
N GLY A 28 2.50 0.59 -14.70
CA GLY A 28 3.11 1.91 -14.83
C GLY A 28 4.48 2.00 -14.13
N MET A 29 5.15 3.12 -14.33
CA MET A 29 6.46 3.40 -13.74
C MET A 29 6.32 4.22 -12.46
N VAL A 30 7.28 4.10 -11.57
CA VAL A 30 7.42 5.03 -10.44
C VAL A 30 8.24 6.22 -10.92
N CYS A 31 7.66 7.41 -10.82
CA CYS A 31 8.24 8.66 -11.29
C CYS A 31 8.65 9.53 -10.10
N HIS A 32 9.72 10.28 -10.26
CA HIS A 32 10.16 11.27 -9.30
C HIS A 32 10.66 12.53 -10.00
N GLU A 33 10.58 13.67 -9.35
CA GLU A 33 11.17 14.92 -9.83
C GLU A 33 12.64 14.74 -10.12
N THR A 34 13.14 15.54 -11.03
CA THR A 34 14.56 15.56 -11.41
C THR A 34 15.20 16.84 -10.91
N TYR A 35 16.47 16.77 -10.53
CA TYR A 35 17.19 17.89 -9.95
C TYR A 35 18.51 18.14 -10.69
N LYS A 36 18.81 19.41 -10.98
CA LYS A 36 20.05 19.83 -11.62
C LYS A 36 20.69 20.98 -10.87
N ASP A 37 22.02 20.93 -10.75
CA ASP A 37 22.79 22.08 -10.29
C ASP A 37 22.96 23.16 -11.37
N GLU A 38 23.67 24.24 -11.04
CA GLU A 38 23.96 25.34 -11.96
C GLU A 38 24.78 24.92 -13.20
N SER A 39 25.57 23.85 -13.07
CA SER A 39 26.37 23.30 -14.19
C SER A 39 25.56 22.39 -15.11
N GLY A 40 24.29 22.08 -14.75
CA GLY A 40 23.41 21.15 -15.47
C GLY A 40 23.62 19.68 -15.08
N SER A 41 24.46 19.39 -14.08
CA SER A 41 24.70 18.02 -13.58
C SER A 41 23.51 17.54 -12.75
N TRP A 42 23.16 16.25 -12.90
CA TRP A 42 22.07 15.64 -12.15
C TRP A 42 22.43 15.46 -10.66
N LEU A 43 21.50 15.81 -9.79
CA LEU A 43 21.58 15.61 -8.35
C LEU A 43 20.59 14.54 -7.90
N SER A 44 20.95 13.77 -6.86
CA SER A 44 20.03 12.83 -6.24
C SER A 44 19.15 13.55 -5.21
N PRO A 45 17.93 13.00 -4.91
CA PRO A 45 17.07 13.54 -3.86
C PRO A 45 17.77 13.71 -2.50
N ASP A 46 18.71 12.82 -2.16
CA ASP A 46 19.50 12.87 -0.92
C ASP A 46 20.50 14.06 -0.86
N GLU A 47 20.78 14.70 -1.99
CA GLU A 47 21.73 15.84 -2.06
C GLU A 47 21.03 17.18 -2.00
N ILE A 48 19.70 17.21 -1.95
CA ILE A 48 18.92 18.44 -2.00
C ILE A 48 18.05 18.61 -0.75
N GLU A 49 17.80 19.86 -0.40
CA GLU A 49 16.80 20.27 0.58
C GLU A 49 15.74 21.10 -0.13
N LYS A 50 14.49 20.60 -0.12
CA LYS A 50 13.36 21.27 -0.72
C LYS A 50 12.84 22.33 0.24
N LEU A 51 12.85 23.58 -0.17
CA LEU A 51 12.32 24.70 0.62
C LEU A 51 10.82 24.86 0.40
N ASN A 52 10.37 24.64 -0.84
CA ASN A 52 8.97 24.61 -1.26
C ASN A 52 8.85 23.86 -2.60
N ASP A 53 7.65 23.86 -3.21
CA ASP A 53 7.40 23.15 -4.48
C ASP A 53 8.19 23.68 -5.68
N LYS A 54 8.76 24.88 -5.60
CA LYS A 54 9.47 25.56 -6.69
C LYS A 54 10.94 25.79 -6.41
N GLU A 55 11.38 25.67 -5.17
CA GLU A 55 12.72 26.02 -4.72
C GLU A 55 13.35 24.88 -3.93
N ALA A 56 14.56 24.57 -4.31
CA ALA A 56 15.41 23.62 -3.61
C ALA A 56 16.85 24.12 -3.59
N ILE A 57 17.61 23.68 -2.62
CA ILE A 57 19.04 23.97 -2.50
C ILE A 57 19.83 22.68 -2.36
N ASN A 58 21.08 22.69 -2.83
CA ASN A 58 22.02 21.61 -2.59
C ASN A 58 22.47 21.66 -1.12
N ILE A 59 22.36 20.55 -0.41
CA ILE A 59 22.67 20.48 1.03
C ILE A 59 24.11 20.86 1.31
N LYS A 60 25.05 20.45 0.45
CA LYS A 60 26.49 20.68 0.64
C LYS A 60 26.93 22.07 0.21
N SER A 61 26.57 22.51 -0.99
CA SER A 61 27.03 23.78 -1.54
C SER A 61 26.14 24.97 -1.16
N LYS A 62 24.95 24.73 -0.62
CA LYS A 62 23.89 25.72 -0.33
C LYS A 62 23.47 26.55 -1.53
N LYS A 63 23.78 26.09 -2.74
CA LYS A 63 23.40 26.75 -4.00
C LYS A 63 22.01 26.33 -4.46
N PRO A 64 21.31 27.19 -5.21
CA PRO A 64 20.02 26.88 -5.81
C PRO A 64 20.09 25.64 -6.71
N VAL A 65 19.02 24.86 -6.72
CA VAL A 65 18.87 23.67 -7.54
C VAL A 65 17.65 23.85 -8.44
N LYS A 66 17.80 23.55 -9.74
CA LYS A 66 16.69 23.56 -10.67
C LYS A 66 15.89 22.28 -10.50
N ILE A 67 14.61 22.42 -10.11
CA ILE A 67 13.63 21.33 -10.10
C ILE A 67 13.09 21.12 -11.51
N GLY A 68 13.18 19.91 -12.01
CA GLY A 68 12.64 19.50 -13.31
C GLY A 68 11.37 18.65 -13.15
N ALA A 69 10.76 18.31 -14.28
CA ALA A 69 9.57 17.47 -14.30
C ALA A 69 9.81 16.11 -13.65
N ALA A 70 8.72 15.54 -13.13
CA ALA A 70 8.72 14.14 -12.68
C ALA A 70 8.85 13.21 -13.89
N GLU A 71 9.82 12.33 -13.83
CA GLU A 71 10.13 11.35 -14.88
C GLU A 71 10.36 9.98 -14.25
N ALA A 72 10.25 8.92 -15.06
CA ALA A 72 10.54 7.56 -14.59
C ALA A 72 11.91 7.51 -13.91
N MET A 73 11.96 6.91 -12.73
CA MET A 73 13.18 6.80 -11.94
C MET A 73 14.28 6.07 -12.72
N SER A 74 15.46 6.67 -12.80
CA SER A 74 16.63 6.10 -13.46
C SER A 74 17.94 6.48 -12.79
N LYS A 75 18.90 5.56 -12.82
CA LYS A 75 20.25 5.81 -12.27
C LYS A 75 20.98 6.93 -13.03
N SER A 76 20.73 7.07 -14.33
CA SER A 76 21.36 8.10 -15.16
C SER A 76 20.92 9.52 -14.81
N LYS A 77 19.66 9.70 -14.41
CA LYS A 77 19.11 10.97 -13.96
C LYS A 77 19.22 11.19 -12.45
N ARG A 78 19.71 10.19 -11.73
CA ARG A 78 19.89 10.20 -10.26
C ARG A 78 18.62 10.54 -9.48
N ASN A 79 17.43 10.36 -10.08
CA ASN A 79 16.13 10.63 -9.45
C ASN A 79 15.52 9.39 -8.78
N THR A 80 16.36 8.43 -8.40
CA THR A 80 15.93 7.20 -7.72
C THR A 80 15.82 7.42 -6.22
N ILE A 81 14.80 6.85 -5.62
CA ILE A 81 14.64 6.73 -4.16
C ILE A 81 15.11 5.34 -3.74
N ASP A 82 15.86 5.28 -2.67
CA ASP A 82 16.35 4.04 -2.10
C ASP A 82 15.22 3.34 -1.31
N PRO A 83 14.73 2.17 -1.77
CA PRO A 83 13.67 1.45 -1.08
C PRO A 83 14.06 1.01 0.34
N GLU A 84 15.32 0.66 0.59
CA GLU A 84 15.78 0.21 1.90
C GLU A 84 15.63 1.32 2.93
N LYS A 85 16.05 2.55 2.61
CA LYS A 85 15.87 3.71 3.49
C LYS A 85 14.40 3.98 3.82
N MET A 86 13.50 3.79 2.84
CA MET A 86 12.06 3.98 3.05
C MET A 86 11.46 2.87 3.91
N ILE A 87 11.91 1.64 3.73
CA ILE A 87 11.49 0.49 4.54
C ILE A 87 11.99 0.65 5.98
N ASP A 88 13.23 1.08 6.17
CA ASP A 88 13.79 1.34 7.51
C ASP A 88 13.03 2.46 8.25
N LYS A 89 12.63 3.51 7.52
CA LYS A 89 11.95 4.68 8.12
C LYS A 89 10.47 4.43 8.38
N PHE A 90 9.76 3.77 7.47
CA PHE A 90 8.29 3.68 7.48
C PHE A 90 7.75 2.24 7.55
N GLY A 91 8.61 1.25 7.39
CA GLY A 91 8.21 -0.15 7.27
C GLY A 91 7.74 -0.55 5.86
N ALA A 92 7.93 -1.82 5.52
CA ALA A 92 7.58 -2.36 4.19
C ALA A 92 6.08 -2.22 3.86
N ASP A 93 5.21 -2.41 4.84
CA ASP A 93 3.75 -2.31 4.66
C ASP A 93 3.30 -0.90 4.27
N SER A 94 3.98 0.14 4.77
CA SER A 94 3.65 1.54 4.42
C SER A 94 4.01 1.85 2.97
N VAL A 95 5.17 1.38 2.52
CA VAL A 95 5.61 1.52 1.13
C VAL A 95 4.67 0.77 0.19
N ARG A 96 4.30 -0.47 0.54
CA ARG A 96 3.33 -1.27 -0.23
C ARG A 96 1.97 -0.59 -0.31
N LEU A 97 1.45 -0.12 0.83
CA LEU A 97 0.15 0.55 0.88
C LEU A 97 0.15 1.83 0.03
N PHE A 98 1.19 2.65 0.11
CA PHE A 98 1.33 3.86 -0.70
C PHE A 98 1.28 3.53 -2.20
N ILE A 99 2.14 2.62 -2.67
CA ILE A 99 2.21 2.25 -4.09
C ILE A 99 0.87 1.70 -4.60
N LEU A 100 0.17 0.90 -3.79
CA LEU A 100 -1.09 0.29 -4.20
C LEU A 100 -2.31 1.23 -4.08
N SER A 101 -2.18 2.35 -3.35
CA SER A 101 -3.29 3.28 -3.12
C SER A 101 -3.36 4.44 -4.10
N ASP A 102 -2.22 4.85 -4.66
CA ASP A 102 -2.10 6.11 -5.41
C ASP A 102 -2.88 6.08 -6.73
N SER A 103 -2.57 5.11 -7.56
CA SER A 103 -3.10 5.05 -8.94
C SER A 103 -3.48 3.62 -9.33
N PRO A 104 -4.30 3.45 -10.39
CA PRO A 104 -4.45 2.15 -11.03
C PRO A 104 -3.07 1.60 -11.42
N PRO A 105 -2.81 0.28 -11.25
CA PRO A 105 -1.48 -0.28 -11.43
C PRO A 105 -0.88 -0.14 -12.85
N ASP A 106 -1.69 0.17 -13.85
CA ASP A 106 -1.27 0.42 -15.24
C ASP A 106 -0.86 1.89 -15.51
N ARG A 107 -1.00 2.77 -14.52
CA ARG A 107 -0.59 4.17 -14.61
C ARG A 107 0.70 4.44 -13.85
N ASP A 108 1.40 5.47 -14.28
CA ASP A 108 2.57 5.97 -13.56
C ASP A 108 2.19 6.51 -12.19
N ILE A 109 3.08 6.28 -11.21
CA ILE A 109 2.92 6.71 -9.83
C ILE A 109 3.94 7.81 -9.56
N LEU A 110 3.48 8.95 -9.08
CA LEU A 110 4.36 10.00 -8.60
C LEU A 110 4.79 9.70 -7.16
N TRP A 111 6.10 9.57 -6.96
CA TRP A 111 6.64 9.37 -5.61
C TRP A 111 6.36 10.56 -4.70
N SER A 112 5.86 10.31 -3.50
CA SER A 112 5.53 11.32 -2.51
C SER A 112 5.88 10.83 -1.11
N GLU A 113 6.80 11.52 -0.43
CA GLU A 113 7.11 11.21 0.97
C GLU A 113 5.90 11.47 1.89
N GLN A 114 5.12 12.51 1.60
CA GLN A 114 3.88 12.78 2.33
C GLN A 114 2.86 11.65 2.16
N GLY A 115 2.79 11.07 0.96
CA GLY A 115 1.92 9.91 0.68
C GLY A 115 2.31 8.69 1.52
N ILE A 116 3.61 8.39 1.62
CA ILE A 116 4.10 7.28 2.46
C ILE A 116 3.85 7.56 3.94
N GLU A 117 4.09 8.78 4.41
CA GLU A 117 3.81 9.17 5.80
C GLU A 117 2.33 9.03 6.12
N GLY A 118 1.45 9.39 5.18
CA GLY A 118 0.00 9.18 5.29
C GLY A 118 -0.36 7.70 5.40
N ALA A 119 0.26 6.84 4.59
CA ALA A 119 0.10 5.39 4.66
C ALA A 119 0.58 4.84 6.01
N TYR A 120 1.75 5.25 6.48
CA TYR A 120 2.29 4.86 7.79
C TYR A 120 1.34 5.22 8.94
N LYS A 121 0.87 6.48 8.97
CA LYS A 121 -0.11 6.94 9.98
C LYS A 121 -1.42 6.15 9.92
N PHE A 122 -1.84 5.72 8.74
CA PHE A 122 -3.03 4.88 8.62
C PHE A 122 -2.82 3.49 9.19
N LEU A 123 -1.67 2.86 8.93
CA LEU A 123 -1.34 1.57 9.53
C LEU A 123 -1.28 1.62 11.06
N GLN A 124 -0.73 2.70 11.62
CA GLN A 124 -0.76 2.94 13.07
C GLN A 124 -2.20 3.04 13.61
N ARG A 125 -3.12 3.67 12.87
CA ARG A 125 -4.54 3.73 13.26
C ARG A 125 -5.19 2.36 13.25
N ILE A 126 -4.87 1.49 12.27
CA ILE A 126 -5.37 0.10 12.23
C ILE A 126 -4.84 -0.68 13.43
N TRP A 127 -3.56 -0.54 13.74
CA TRP A 127 -2.97 -1.15 14.93
C TRP A 127 -3.70 -0.72 16.21
N ASN A 128 -3.91 0.59 16.39
CA ASN A 128 -4.62 1.12 17.55
C ASN A 128 -6.07 0.63 17.62
N LEU A 129 -6.76 0.51 16.47
CA LEU A 129 -8.10 -0.07 16.40
C LEU A 129 -8.10 -1.53 16.89
N ASN A 130 -7.09 -2.33 16.50
CA ASN A 130 -6.94 -3.72 16.97
C ASN A 130 -6.80 -3.75 18.49
N ILE A 131 -5.92 -2.92 19.06
CA ILE A 131 -5.71 -2.84 20.52
C ILE A 131 -6.98 -2.37 21.24
N LEU A 132 -7.69 -1.39 20.73
CA LEU A 132 -8.96 -0.91 21.27
C LEU A 132 -10.02 -2.02 21.34
N ILE A 133 -10.16 -2.80 20.27
CA ILE A 133 -11.14 -3.90 20.24
C ILE A 133 -10.74 -5.03 21.17
N LEU A 134 -9.45 -5.36 21.30
CA LEU A 134 -8.97 -6.37 22.22
C LEU A 134 -9.23 -6.03 23.69
N ASN A 135 -9.04 -4.75 24.05
CA ASN A 135 -9.18 -4.26 25.43
C ASN A 135 -10.56 -3.68 25.76
N ARG A 136 -11.50 -3.75 24.80
CA ARG A 136 -12.84 -3.18 24.97
C ARG A 136 -13.61 -3.93 26.04
N SER A 137 -14.23 -3.19 26.95
CA SER A 137 -15.17 -3.75 27.93
C SER A 137 -16.43 -4.31 27.25
N GLU A 138 -16.98 -5.40 27.79
CA GLU A 138 -18.22 -5.98 27.24
C GLU A 138 -19.39 -5.00 27.34
N THR A 139 -20.23 -4.94 26.32
CA THR A 139 -21.39 -4.05 26.27
C THR A 139 -22.67 -4.83 26.02
N LYS A 140 -23.81 -4.23 26.43
CA LYS A 140 -25.12 -4.79 26.09
C LYS A 140 -25.24 -4.94 24.58
N ARG A 141 -25.65 -6.13 24.16
CA ARG A 141 -25.77 -6.52 22.76
C ARG A 141 -27.10 -6.06 22.17
N ASP A 142 -27.05 -5.51 20.95
CA ASP A 142 -28.21 -5.27 20.10
C ASP A 142 -28.08 -6.13 18.83
N LYS A 143 -28.96 -7.12 18.68
CA LYS A 143 -28.90 -8.11 17.58
C LYS A 143 -29.08 -7.48 16.19
N GLU A 144 -29.91 -6.46 16.05
CA GLU A 144 -30.16 -5.81 14.75
C GLU A 144 -28.95 -4.95 14.33
N ILE A 145 -28.34 -4.24 15.27
CA ILE A 145 -27.12 -3.47 15.01
C ILE A 145 -25.98 -4.40 14.61
N GLU A 146 -25.80 -5.53 15.31
CA GLU A 146 -24.78 -6.53 14.96
C GLU A 146 -25.02 -7.15 13.58
N LYS A 147 -26.26 -7.47 13.26
CA LYS A 147 -26.63 -8.04 11.97
C LYS A 147 -26.33 -7.05 10.82
N GLU A 148 -26.65 -5.78 11.02
CA GLU A 148 -26.33 -4.75 10.04
C GLU A 148 -24.81 -4.54 9.88
N PHE A 149 -24.08 -4.49 10.98
CA PHE A 149 -22.62 -4.38 10.97
C PHE A 149 -21.97 -5.56 10.24
N ASN A 150 -22.38 -6.80 10.58
CA ASN A 150 -21.90 -8.01 9.90
C ASN A 150 -22.19 -7.97 8.39
N ARG A 151 -23.39 -7.55 7.99
CA ARG A 151 -23.78 -7.42 6.57
C ARG A 151 -22.88 -6.43 5.84
N LYS A 152 -22.64 -5.24 6.42
CA LYS A 152 -21.76 -4.22 5.84
C LYS A 152 -20.33 -4.73 5.67
N ILE A 153 -19.76 -5.36 6.71
CA ILE A 153 -18.40 -5.93 6.64
C ILE A 153 -18.32 -7.01 5.54
N ASN A 154 -19.28 -7.93 5.49
CA ASN A 154 -19.27 -8.98 4.47
C ASN A 154 -19.36 -8.41 3.04
N ASN A 155 -20.14 -7.34 2.84
CA ASN A 155 -20.22 -6.65 1.55
C ASN A 155 -18.85 -6.05 1.15
N TYR A 156 -18.14 -5.42 2.08
CA TYR A 156 -16.79 -4.90 1.81
C TYR A 156 -15.79 -6.03 1.53
N VAL A 157 -15.84 -7.12 2.29
CA VAL A 157 -14.97 -8.29 2.05
C VAL A 157 -15.15 -8.83 0.64
N ASN A 158 -16.39 -9.03 0.21
CA ASN A 158 -16.69 -9.49 -1.15
C ASN A 158 -16.21 -8.48 -2.21
N LYS A 159 -16.49 -7.20 -2.00
CA LYS A 159 -16.09 -6.13 -2.92
C LYS A 159 -14.57 -6.05 -3.06
N VAL A 160 -13.83 -6.03 -1.95
CA VAL A 160 -12.35 -5.99 -1.96
C VAL A 160 -11.78 -7.25 -2.62
N SER A 161 -12.36 -8.43 -2.36
CA SER A 161 -11.92 -9.68 -2.99
C SER A 161 -12.03 -9.63 -4.52
N VAL A 162 -13.13 -9.11 -5.06
CA VAL A 162 -13.30 -8.92 -6.51
C VAL A 162 -12.31 -7.89 -7.06
N LEU A 163 -12.13 -6.77 -6.36
CA LEU A 163 -11.22 -5.70 -6.78
C LEU A 163 -9.77 -6.17 -6.85
N ILE A 164 -9.33 -7.01 -5.91
CA ILE A 164 -7.99 -7.63 -5.95
C ILE A 164 -7.86 -8.56 -7.17
N GLN A 165 -8.87 -9.40 -7.45
CA GLN A 165 -8.85 -10.30 -8.60
C GLN A 165 -8.83 -9.56 -9.95
N THR A 166 -9.45 -8.38 -10.01
CA THR A 166 -9.48 -7.53 -11.21
C THR A 166 -8.33 -6.52 -11.27
N PHE A 167 -7.37 -6.57 -10.35
CA PHE A 167 -6.25 -5.63 -10.24
C PHE A 167 -6.65 -4.16 -10.05
N SER A 168 -7.86 -3.90 -9.57
CA SER A 168 -8.32 -2.56 -9.19
C SER A 168 -7.84 -2.21 -7.76
N LEU A 169 -6.50 -2.20 -7.57
CA LEU A 169 -5.88 -2.23 -6.24
C LEU A 169 -6.08 -0.92 -5.47
N ASN A 170 -6.03 0.23 -6.15
CA ASN A 170 -6.30 1.53 -5.53
C ASN A 170 -7.74 1.62 -5.02
N VAL A 171 -8.70 1.08 -5.76
CA VAL A 171 -10.11 1.02 -5.32
C VAL A 171 -10.28 0.02 -4.18
N ALA A 172 -9.53 -1.09 -4.18
CA ALA A 172 -9.51 -2.02 -3.05
C ALA A 172 -9.01 -1.34 -1.77
N VAL A 173 -7.92 -0.57 -1.87
CA VAL A 173 -7.39 0.21 -0.74
C VAL A 173 -8.41 1.25 -0.26
N ALA A 174 -9.07 1.98 -1.15
CA ALA A 174 -10.12 2.92 -0.75
C ALA A 174 -11.24 2.24 0.06
N ASN A 175 -11.67 1.03 -0.35
CA ASN A 175 -12.65 0.26 0.42
C ASN A 175 -12.10 -0.25 1.78
N ILE A 176 -10.81 -0.51 1.89
CA ILE A 176 -10.15 -0.83 3.17
C ILE A 176 -10.21 0.37 4.14
N TYR A 177 -10.01 1.60 3.66
CA TYR A 177 -10.24 2.81 4.46
C TYR A 177 -11.69 2.93 4.93
N GLU A 178 -12.67 2.61 4.07
CA GLU A 178 -14.09 2.62 4.44
C GLU A 178 -14.43 1.58 5.51
N VAL A 179 -13.82 0.41 5.48
CA VAL A 179 -13.97 -0.60 6.55
C VAL A 179 -13.43 -0.05 7.87
N TYR A 180 -12.27 0.60 7.88
CA TYR A 180 -11.74 1.26 9.05
C TYR A 180 -12.71 2.31 9.62
N ASN A 181 -13.25 3.17 8.75
CA ASN A 181 -14.24 4.18 9.15
C ASN A 181 -15.53 3.55 9.72
N LEU A 182 -15.97 2.43 9.13
CA LEU A 182 -17.12 1.67 9.64
C LEU A 182 -16.86 1.13 11.06
N PHE A 183 -15.69 0.58 11.33
CA PHE A 183 -15.32 0.16 12.69
C PHE A 183 -15.37 1.33 13.65
N ASN A 184 -14.70 2.44 13.34
CA ASN A 184 -14.67 3.62 14.21
C ASN A 184 -16.06 4.18 14.53
N SER A 185 -16.93 4.27 13.51
CA SER A 185 -18.30 4.78 13.69
C SER A 185 -19.22 3.84 14.48
N THR A 186 -18.78 2.60 14.69
CA THR A 186 -19.56 1.58 15.40
C THR A 186 -19.02 1.22 16.78
N LEU A 187 -17.81 1.68 17.15
CA LEU A 187 -17.16 1.36 18.44
C LEU A 187 -18.02 1.71 19.67
N SER A 188 -18.80 2.79 19.61
CA SER A 188 -19.69 3.22 20.69
C SER A 188 -21.07 2.54 20.68
N LYS A 189 -21.38 1.76 19.65
CA LYS A 189 -22.66 1.09 19.51
C LYS A 189 -22.71 -0.20 20.35
N ARG A 190 -23.95 -0.69 20.58
CA ARG A 190 -24.23 -1.93 21.34
C ARG A 190 -23.91 -3.17 20.51
N ILE A 191 -22.64 -3.41 20.29
CA ILE A 191 -22.09 -4.57 19.57
C ILE A 191 -21.21 -5.34 20.56
N SER A 192 -21.36 -6.66 20.63
CA SER A 192 -20.55 -7.52 21.48
C SER A 192 -19.09 -7.56 21.04
N ASN A 193 -18.19 -7.80 21.98
CA ASN A 193 -16.75 -7.91 21.67
C ASN A 193 -16.47 -9.10 20.73
N ASP A 194 -17.20 -10.20 20.87
CA ASP A 194 -17.10 -11.35 19.97
C ASP A 194 -17.44 -10.97 18.52
N CYS A 195 -18.52 -10.19 18.33
CA CYS A 195 -18.88 -9.69 17.00
C CYS A 195 -17.81 -8.78 16.41
N PHE A 196 -17.24 -7.86 17.19
CA PHE A 196 -16.12 -7.01 16.75
C PHE A 196 -14.89 -7.84 16.38
N LYS A 197 -14.46 -8.77 17.22
CA LYS A 197 -13.30 -9.64 16.99
C LYS A 197 -13.47 -10.48 15.71
N LYS A 198 -14.63 -11.12 15.52
CA LYS A 198 -14.93 -11.89 14.31
C LYS A 198 -14.84 -11.05 13.02
N ASN A 199 -15.34 -9.83 13.06
CA ASN A 199 -15.28 -8.93 11.90
C ASN A 199 -13.89 -8.32 11.73
N LEU A 200 -13.15 -8.08 12.81
CA LEU A 200 -11.76 -7.64 12.74
C LEU A 200 -10.86 -8.69 12.08
N VAL A 201 -11.07 -9.99 12.36
CA VAL A 201 -10.40 -11.08 11.63
C VAL A 201 -10.67 -11.01 10.13
N LYS A 202 -11.90 -10.73 9.71
CA LYS A 202 -12.23 -10.55 8.27
C LYS A 202 -11.50 -9.35 7.68
N TYR A 203 -11.45 -8.24 8.42
CA TYR A 203 -10.74 -7.03 8.01
C TYR A 203 -9.24 -7.30 7.85
N MET A 204 -8.60 -7.98 8.79
CA MET A 204 -7.20 -8.36 8.67
C MET A 204 -6.95 -9.28 7.47
N LYS A 205 -7.87 -10.21 7.17
CA LYS A 205 -7.74 -11.10 6.01
C LYS A 205 -7.75 -10.37 4.66
N ILE A 206 -8.53 -9.31 4.50
CA ILE A 206 -8.49 -8.51 3.27
C ILE A 206 -7.29 -7.55 3.21
N LEU A 207 -6.65 -7.27 4.34
CA LEU A 207 -5.40 -6.52 4.43
C LEU A 207 -4.17 -7.36 4.07
N LEU A 208 -4.19 -8.68 4.30
CA LEU A 208 -3.03 -9.57 4.09
C LEU A 208 -2.33 -9.40 2.74
N PRO A 209 -3.03 -9.31 1.59
CA PRO A 209 -2.36 -9.15 0.30
C PRO A 209 -1.61 -7.81 0.17
N ILE A 210 -2.03 -6.79 0.91
CA ILE A 210 -1.56 -5.40 0.82
C ILE A 210 -0.52 -5.12 1.91
N THR A 211 -0.87 -5.36 3.17
CA THR A 211 -0.05 -5.07 4.36
C THR A 211 0.12 -6.32 5.22
N PRO A 212 0.93 -7.31 4.75
CA PRO A 212 1.02 -8.63 5.37
C PRO A 212 1.57 -8.60 6.79
N PHE A 213 2.58 -7.78 7.09
CA PHE A 213 3.23 -7.78 8.41
C PHE A 213 2.26 -7.31 9.50
N LEU A 214 1.61 -6.16 9.29
CA LEU A 214 0.60 -5.65 10.21
C LEU A 214 -0.57 -6.62 10.38
N ALA A 215 -1.07 -7.15 9.26
CA ALA A 215 -2.24 -8.03 9.28
C ALA A 215 -1.94 -9.35 10.03
N HIS A 216 -0.76 -9.95 9.84
CA HIS A 216 -0.35 -11.15 10.58
C HIS A 216 -0.22 -10.89 12.06
N GLU A 217 0.47 -9.81 12.46
CA GLU A 217 0.63 -9.45 13.88
C GLU A 217 -0.72 -9.20 14.57
N CYS A 218 -1.64 -8.50 13.90
CA CYS A 218 -2.99 -8.30 14.42
C CYS A 218 -3.78 -9.62 14.55
N LEU A 219 -3.67 -10.51 13.56
CA LEU A 219 -4.33 -11.82 13.60
C LEU A 219 -3.79 -12.72 14.72
N GLU A 220 -2.49 -12.64 15.00
CA GLU A 220 -1.88 -13.41 16.06
C GLU A 220 -2.40 -12.98 17.44
N LYS A 221 -2.56 -11.68 17.66
CA LYS A 221 -3.16 -11.14 18.90
C LYS A 221 -4.66 -11.44 19.06
N LEU A 222 -5.34 -11.87 17.99
CA LEU A 222 -6.76 -12.21 18.00
C LEU A 222 -7.03 -13.71 18.26
N LYS A 223 -5.98 -14.54 18.30
CA LYS A 223 -6.06 -15.95 18.70
C LYS A 223 -6.26 -16.07 20.21
#